data_a224bb36e8efcda90081b2be2ccc7448
#
_entry.id   a224bb36e8efcda90081b2be2ccc7448
#
_cell.length_a   1.000
_cell.length_b   1.000
_cell.length_c   1.000
_cell.angle_alpha   90.00
_cell.angle_beta   90.00
_cell.angle_gamma   90.00
#
_symmetry.space_group_name_H-M   'P 1'
#
loop_
_entity.id
_entity.type
_entity.pdbx_description
1 polymer ?
#
loop_
_entity_poly.entity_id
_entity_poly.type
_entity_poly.pdbx_seq_one_letter_code
_entity_poly.pdbx_strand_id
1 'polypeptide(L)'
;MDTYTKQNLREVEDAAPKFGMPDELHSRFARSALGGETLGLTLFTLDPNFRIPFGHKHEEQEEVYVVVRGSGRVKVDDEVVELEPWDAIRVGKDAMRDMEAGPEGIEYLAFSAGTDPQDAETVQEWWKD
;
A
#
# COMPACT_ATOMS: atom_id res chain seq x y z
N MET A 1 -0.85 11.97 -28.22
CA MET A 1 -1.23 11.82 -26.81
C MET A 1 -2.30 10.76 -26.68
N ASP A 2 -2.09 9.79 -25.82
CA ASP A 2 -3.02 8.69 -25.66
C ASP A 2 -4.19 9.12 -24.81
N THR A 3 -5.39 8.68 -25.21
CA THR A 3 -6.57 8.93 -24.39
C THR A 3 -6.70 7.91 -23.26
N TYR A 4 -5.95 6.81 -23.34
CA TYR A 4 -5.94 5.81 -22.28
C TYR A 4 -4.60 5.08 -22.28
N THR A 5 -4.31 4.44 -21.15
CA THR A 5 -3.15 3.55 -21.00
C THR A 5 -3.64 2.28 -20.30
N LYS A 6 -3.15 1.14 -20.75
CA LYS A 6 -3.48 -0.14 -20.14
C LYS A 6 -2.21 -0.81 -19.65
N GLN A 7 -2.27 -1.33 -18.43
CA GLN A 7 -1.14 -2.05 -17.84
C GLN A 7 -1.67 -3.20 -16.98
N ASN A 8 -1.09 -4.38 -17.15
CA ASN A 8 -1.36 -5.46 -16.20
C ASN A 8 -0.52 -5.20 -14.96
N LEU A 9 -1.17 -5.12 -13.79
CA LEU A 9 -0.45 -4.77 -12.56
C LEU A 9 0.59 -5.81 -12.18
N ARG A 10 0.38 -7.08 -12.53
CA ARG A 10 1.36 -8.13 -12.21
C ARG A 10 2.62 -8.03 -13.08
N GLU A 11 2.58 -7.28 -14.16
CA GLU A 11 3.72 -7.03 -15.03
C GLU A 11 4.45 -5.74 -14.69
N VAL A 12 3.92 -4.94 -13.78
CA VAL A 12 4.62 -3.76 -13.27
C VAL A 12 5.77 -4.24 -12.38
N GLU A 13 6.94 -3.63 -12.53
CA GLU A 13 8.12 -4.02 -11.78
C GLU A 13 7.88 -3.92 -10.26
N ASP A 14 8.31 -4.95 -9.53
CA ASP A 14 8.34 -4.89 -8.07
C ASP A 14 9.50 -3.96 -7.66
N ALA A 15 9.15 -2.81 -7.11
CA ALA A 15 10.11 -1.78 -6.74
C ALA A 15 10.66 -1.93 -5.32
N ALA A 16 10.12 -2.85 -4.52
CA ALA A 16 10.56 -3.01 -3.13
C ALA A 16 12.06 -3.25 -2.98
N PRO A 17 12.71 -4.09 -3.81
CA PRO A 17 14.15 -4.28 -3.70
C PRO A 17 14.97 -3.01 -3.91
N LYS A 18 14.47 -2.08 -4.72
CA LYS A 18 15.18 -0.81 -4.98
C LYS A 18 15.22 0.09 -3.76
N PHE A 19 14.30 -0.11 -2.82
CA PHE A 19 14.23 0.67 -1.58
C PHE A 19 14.81 -0.09 -0.39
N GLY A 20 15.48 -1.22 -0.64
CA GLY A 20 16.06 -2.01 0.42
C GLY A 20 15.04 -2.69 1.34
N MET A 21 13.84 -2.93 0.84
CA MET A 21 12.79 -3.57 1.62
C MET A 21 13.03 -5.06 1.77
N PRO A 22 12.49 -5.69 2.84
CA PRO A 22 12.57 -7.13 3.01
C PRO A 22 11.95 -7.89 1.82
N ASP A 23 12.42 -9.11 1.58
CA ASP A 23 11.97 -9.94 0.47
C ASP A 23 10.47 -10.28 0.55
N GLU A 24 9.89 -10.20 1.74
CA GLU A 24 8.48 -10.53 1.97
C GLU A 24 7.52 -9.43 1.51
N LEU A 25 8.03 -8.25 1.17
CA LEU A 25 7.22 -7.13 0.69
C LEU A 25 7.43 -6.92 -0.80
N HIS A 26 6.32 -6.85 -1.54
CA HIS A 26 6.34 -6.56 -2.97
C HIS A 26 5.47 -5.34 -3.24
N SER A 27 6.03 -4.37 -3.96
CA SER A 27 5.38 -3.09 -4.24
C SER A 27 5.44 -2.78 -5.73
N ARG A 28 4.29 -2.81 -6.39
CA ARG A 28 4.19 -2.53 -7.83
C ARG A 28 3.48 -1.21 -8.02
N PHE A 29 4.29 -0.16 -8.21
CA PHE A 29 3.79 1.21 -8.37
C PHE A 29 3.35 1.45 -9.80
N ALA A 30 2.05 1.59 -10.00
CA ALA A 30 1.48 1.66 -11.34
C ALA A 30 1.26 3.09 -11.84
N ARG A 31 1.41 4.11 -11.00
CA ARG A 31 1.19 5.50 -11.42
C ARG A 31 1.98 5.84 -12.70
N SER A 32 3.29 5.63 -12.67
CA SER A 32 4.15 5.94 -13.82
C SER A 32 3.86 5.05 -15.02
N ALA A 33 3.67 3.76 -14.78
CA ALA A 33 3.37 2.80 -15.86
C ALA A 33 2.07 3.15 -16.59
N LEU A 34 1.11 3.74 -15.87
CA LEU A 34 -0.17 4.16 -16.45
C LEU A 34 -0.16 5.61 -16.95
N GLY A 35 0.90 6.38 -16.65
CA GLY A 35 0.93 7.79 -16.99
C GLY A 35 -0.03 8.62 -16.18
N GLY A 36 -0.31 8.20 -14.93
CA GLY A 36 -1.23 8.92 -14.05
C GLY A 36 -0.65 10.23 -13.54
N GLU A 37 -1.45 11.28 -13.56
CA GLU A 37 -1.04 12.60 -13.11
C GLU A 37 -1.43 12.87 -11.66
N THR A 38 -2.67 12.54 -11.31
CA THR A 38 -3.22 12.83 -9.98
C THR A 38 -3.64 11.60 -9.21
N LEU A 39 -3.73 10.45 -9.86
CA LEU A 39 -4.12 9.20 -9.22
C LEU A 39 -2.93 8.28 -9.07
N GLY A 40 -2.70 7.82 -7.85
CA GLY A 40 -1.74 6.77 -7.57
C GLY A 40 -2.45 5.44 -7.43
N LEU A 41 -1.81 4.39 -7.92
CA LEU A 41 -2.29 3.01 -7.79
C LEU A 41 -1.08 2.12 -7.57
N THR A 42 -1.14 1.33 -6.51
CA THR A 42 -0.09 0.38 -6.18
C THR A 42 -0.71 -0.97 -5.85
N LEU A 43 -0.10 -2.04 -6.35
CA LEU A 43 -0.43 -3.39 -5.90
C LEU A 43 0.63 -3.81 -4.89
N PHE A 44 0.21 -4.03 -3.66
CA PHE A 44 1.07 -4.55 -2.61
C PHE A 44 0.79 -6.03 -2.38
N THR A 45 1.84 -6.80 -2.21
CA THR A 45 1.77 -8.20 -1.82
C THR A 45 2.68 -8.41 -0.62
N LEU A 46 2.12 -8.95 0.46
CA LEU A 46 2.88 -9.31 1.65
C LEU A 46 2.81 -10.82 1.85
N ASP A 47 3.95 -11.42 2.12
CA ASP A 47 4.04 -12.85 2.42
C ASP A 47 3.32 -13.18 3.73
N PRO A 48 2.98 -14.46 3.97
CA PRO A 48 2.25 -14.86 5.18
C PRO A 48 2.88 -14.32 6.46
N ASN A 49 2.04 -13.74 7.31
CA ASN A 49 2.38 -13.23 8.64
C ASN A 49 3.39 -12.09 8.66
N PHE A 50 3.72 -11.53 7.51
CA PHE A 50 4.67 -10.41 7.44
C PHE A 50 4.00 -9.11 7.87
N ARG A 51 4.68 -8.37 8.73
CA ARG A 51 4.29 -7.00 9.12
C ARG A 51 5.32 -6.04 8.50
N ILE A 52 4.83 -5.02 7.81
CA ILE A 52 5.74 -3.99 7.27
C ILE A 52 6.46 -3.35 8.46
N PRO A 53 7.81 -3.24 8.43
CA PRO A 53 8.58 -2.82 9.61
C PRO A 53 8.54 -1.33 9.95
N PHE A 54 7.64 -0.59 9.32
CA PHE A 54 7.48 0.84 9.60
C PHE A 54 6.01 1.25 9.40
N GLY A 55 5.60 2.27 10.13
CA GLY A 55 4.35 2.95 9.86
C GLY A 55 4.59 4.17 8.98
N HIS A 56 3.56 4.66 8.32
CA HIS A 56 3.68 5.89 7.53
C HIS A 56 2.38 6.70 7.55
N LYS A 57 2.53 7.97 7.22
CA LYS A 57 1.40 8.88 6.97
C LYS A 57 1.78 9.82 5.84
N HIS A 58 0.81 10.52 5.31
CA HIS A 58 1.01 11.45 4.20
C HIS A 58 0.68 12.89 4.60
N GLU A 59 1.26 13.86 3.89
CA GLU A 59 0.94 15.26 4.10
C GLU A 59 -0.31 15.68 3.33
N GLU A 60 -0.49 15.18 2.11
CA GLU A 60 -1.58 15.60 1.22
C GLU A 60 -2.49 14.46 0.80
N GLN A 61 -1.99 13.24 0.74
CA GLN A 61 -2.71 12.13 0.14
C GLN A 61 -3.52 11.36 1.17
N GLU A 62 -4.83 11.28 0.95
CA GLU A 62 -5.59 10.21 1.58
C GLU A 62 -5.44 8.97 0.72
N GLU A 63 -5.63 7.81 1.32
CA GLU A 63 -5.53 6.54 0.61
C GLU A 63 -6.75 5.68 0.84
N VAL A 64 -7.05 4.83 -0.14
CA VAL A 64 -8.02 3.75 0.02
C VAL A 64 -7.28 2.46 -0.28
N TYR A 65 -7.36 1.51 0.65
CA TYR A 65 -6.85 0.16 0.44
C TYR A 65 -8.01 -0.78 0.14
N VAL A 66 -7.85 -1.62 -0.87
CA VAL A 66 -8.85 -2.63 -1.23
C VAL A 66 -8.16 -3.99 -1.23
N VAL A 67 -8.57 -4.88 -0.34
CA VAL A 67 -8.01 -6.23 -0.29
C VAL A 67 -8.57 -7.05 -1.43
N VAL A 68 -7.70 -7.66 -2.23
CA VAL A 68 -8.13 -8.47 -3.38
C VAL A 68 -7.85 -9.96 -3.19
N ARG A 69 -6.94 -10.32 -2.27
CA ARG A 69 -6.64 -11.72 -1.97
C ARG A 69 -6.04 -11.81 -0.56
N GLY A 70 -6.35 -12.92 0.12
CA GLY A 70 -5.81 -13.15 1.46
C GLY A 70 -6.49 -12.31 2.52
N SER A 71 -5.82 -12.12 3.64
CA SER A 71 -6.34 -11.38 4.77
C SER A 71 -5.21 -10.71 5.54
N GLY A 72 -5.57 -9.80 6.43
CA GLY A 72 -4.59 -9.15 7.28
C GLY A 72 -5.22 -8.21 8.27
N ARG A 73 -4.38 -7.37 8.85
CA ARG A 73 -4.79 -6.33 9.79
C ARG A 73 -4.08 -5.05 9.42
N VAL A 74 -4.78 -3.95 9.56
CA VAL A 74 -4.15 -2.64 9.43
C VAL A 74 -4.28 -1.92 10.77
N LYS A 75 -3.17 -1.37 11.27
CA LYS A 75 -3.21 -0.49 12.42
C LYS A 75 -3.29 0.94 11.91
N VAL A 76 -4.31 1.65 12.35
CA VAL A 76 -4.51 3.07 12.02
C VAL A 76 -4.56 3.83 13.34
N ASP A 77 -3.54 4.64 13.59
CA ASP A 77 -3.31 5.28 14.88
C ASP A 77 -3.37 4.24 16.01
N ASP A 78 -4.37 4.31 16.88
CA ASP A 78 -4.49 3.39 18.03
C ASP A 78 -5.39 2.19 17.78
N GLU A 79 -5.97 2.06 16.59
CA GLU A 79 -6.93 1.01 16.29
C GLU A 79 -6.36 -0.01 15.32
N VAL A 80 -6.69 -1.28 15.57
CA VAL A 80 -6.34 -2.39 14.67
C VAL A 80 -7.63 -2.89 14.03
N VAL A 81 -7.64 -2.93 12.69
CA VAL A 81 -8.81 -3.30 11.91
C VAL A 81 -8.50 -4.57 11.13
N GLU A 82 -9.36 -5.59 11.29
CA GLU A 82 -9.25 -6.83 10.53
C GLU A 82 -9.73 -6.59 9.10
N LEU A 83 -9.02 -7.19 8.13
CA LEU A 83 -9.33 -7.05 6.71
C LEU A 83 -9.50 -8.41 6.04
N GLU A 84 -10.54 -8.53 5.24
CA GLU A 84 -10.85 -9.71 4.44
C GLU A 84 -10.96 -9.32 2.97
N PRO A 85 -10.98 -10.30 2.04
CA PRO A 85 -11.12 -9.98 0.61
C PRO A 85 -12.31 -9.06 0.33
N TRP A 86 -12.05 -8.07 -0.49
CA TRP A 86 -12.98 -7.04 -0.93
C TRP A 86 -13.37 -6.00 0.12
N ASP A 87 -12.78 -6.07 1.31
CA ASP A 87 -12.87 -4.94 2.22
C ASP A 87 -12.12 -3.75 1.63
N ALA A 88 -12.72 -2.58 1.77
CA ALA A 88 -12.08 -1.32 1.44
C ALA A 88 -12.00 -0.46 2.70
N ILE A 89 -10.86 0.14 2.93
CA ILE A 89 -10.68 1.05 4.06
C ILE A 89 -10.05 2.36 3.56
N ARG A 90 -10.68 3.49 3.91
CA ARG A 90 -10.11 4.80 3.64
C ARG A 90 -9.28 5.24 4.84
N VAL A 91 -8.07 5.66 4.59
CA VAL A 91 -7.18 6.16 5.64
C VAL A 91 -6.89 7.63 5.37
N GLY A 92 -7.21 8.48 6.33
CA GLY A 92 -6.96 9.91 6.23
C GLY A 92 -5.47 10.21 6.16
N LYS A 93 -5.12 11.33 5.55
CA LYS A 93 -3.72 11.68 5.31
C LYS A 93 -2.85 11.74 6.56
N ASP A 94 -3.41 12.22 7.66
CA ASP A 94 -2.66 12.43 8.90
C ASP A 94 -2.61 11.20 9.80
N ALA A 95 -3.30 10.13 9.44
CA ALA A 95 -3.34 8.93 10.25
C ALA A 95 -2.10 8.07 9.97
N MET A 96 -1.38 7.72 11.02
CA MET A 96 -0.27 6.76 10.90
C MET A 96 -0.85 5.37 10.68
N ARG A 97 -0.31 4.61 9.72
CA ARG A 97 -0.81 3.28 9.43
C ARG A 97 0.30 2.30 9.12
N ASP A 98 0.01 1.04 9.35
CA ASP A 98 0.89 -0.08 9.03
C ASP A 98 0.05 -1.32 8.76
N MET A 99 0.52 -2.18 7.87
CA MET A 99 -0.19 -3.37 7.43
C MET A 99 0.55 -4.64 7.85
N GLU A 100 -0.22 -5.65 8.26
CA GLU A 100 0.30 -6.98 8.57
C GLU A 100 -0.52 -8.03 7.83
N ALA A 101 0.15 -8.95 7.15
CA ALA A 101 -0.52 -10.05 6.49
C ALA A 101 -0.98 -11.10 7.49
N GLY A 102 -2.09 -11.74 7.18
CA GLY A 102 -2.55 -12.93 7.90
C GLY A 102 -1.79 -14.18 7.47
N PRO A 103 -2.24 -15.36 7.92
CA PRO A 103 -1.50 -16.61 7.70
C PRO A 103 -1.40 -17.05 6.24
N GLU A 104 -2.19 -16.49 5.35
CA GLU A 104 -2.16 -16.82 3.91
C GLU A 104 -1.52 -15.71 3.07
N GLY A 105 -1.01 -14.68 3.72
CA GLY A 105 -0.55 -13.48 3.02
C GLY A 105 -1.70 -12.55 2.68
N ILE A 106 -1.38 -11.42 2.07
CA ILE A 106 -2.39 -10.46 1.64
C ILE A 106 -1.93 -9.77 0.36
N GLU A 107 -2.87 -9.56 -0.55
CA GLU A 107 -2.67 -8.64 -1.68
C GLU A 107 -3.74 -7.56 -1.60
N TYR A 108 -3.31 -6.31 -1.75
CA TYR A 108 -4.25 -5.20 -1.72
C TYR A 108 -3.82 -4.11 -2.69
N LEU A 109 -4.83 -3.39 -3.18
CA LEU A 109 -4.61 -2.21 -4.01
C LEU A 109 -4.63 -0.98 -3.11
N ALA A 110 -3.70 -0.08 -3.35
CA ALA A 110 -3.68 1.22 -2.68
C ALA A 110 -3.94 2.30 -3.73
N PHE A 111 -5.00 3.05 -3.51
CA PHE A 111 -5.36 4.20 -4.34
C PHE A 111 -5.05 5.46 -3.56
N SER A 112 -4.42 6.42 -4.23
CA SER A 112 -4.15 7.72 -3.61
C SER A 112 -4.42 8.84 -4.61
N ALA A 113 -4.78 10.00 -4.10
CA ALA A 113 -4.98 11.19 -4.92
C ALA A 113 -3.99 12.27 -4.50
N GLY A 114 -3.34 12.88 -5.47
CA GLY A 114 -2.36 13.92 -5.21
C GLY A 114 -1.27 13.92 -6.26
N THR A 115 -0.50 14.99 -6.30
CA THR A 115 0.54 15.16 -7.30
C THR A 115 1.94 14.82 -6.80
N ASP A 116 2.11 14.70 -5.48
CA ASP A 116 3.40 14.36 -4.88
C ASP A 116 3.40 12.93 -4.33
N PRO A 117 3.95 11.96 -5.07
CA PRO A 117 3.99 10.58 -4.61
C PRO A 117 4.96 10.34 -3.45
N GLN A 118 5.76 11.35 -3.08
CA GLN A 118 6.79 11.21 -2.05
C GLN A 118 6.50 12.02 -0.80
N ASP A 119 5.24 12.33 -0.53
CA ASP A 119 4.85 13.10 0.65
C ASP A 119 4.80 12.27 1.94
N ALA A 120 5.20 11.01 1.89
CA ALA A 120 5.12 10.10 3.02
C ALA A 120 6.14 10.42 4.12
N GLU A 121 5.70 10.32 5.36
CA GLU A 121 6.54 10.38 6.54
C GLU A 121 6.51 9.00 7.20
N THR A 122 7.69 8.42 7.49
CA THR A 122 7.78 7.05 8.01
C THR A 122 8.34 7.03 9.42
N VAL A 123 7.89 6.06 10.23
CA VAL A 123 8.39 5.79 11.58
C VAL A 123 8.74 4.32 11.68
N GLN A 124 10.01 4.02 11.84
CA GLN A 124 10.49 2.64 11.95
C GLN A 124 9.94 1.98 13.22
N GLU A 125 9.57 0.71 13.08
CA GLU A 125 9.07 -0.11 14.19
C GLU A 125 7.89 0.52 14.95
N TRP A 126 7.05 1.24 14.22
CA TRP A 126 5.93 1.94 14.83
C TRP A 126 4.89 1.02 15.46
N TRP A 127 4.59 -0.10 14.81
CA TRP A 127 3.60 -1.07 15.33
C TRP A 127 4.33 -2.10 16.19
N LYS A 128 4.22 -1.91 17.49
CA LYS A 128 4.78 -2.83 18.49
C LYS A 128 3.65 -3.40 19.32
N ASP A 129 3.62 -4.71 19.46
CA ASP A 129 2.67 -5.38 20.35
C ASP A 129 3.31 -6.59 21.00
#